data_934e3e5348886223cdaeb10b59ffc457
#
_entry.id   934e3e5348886223cdaeb10b59ffc457
#
_cell.length_a   1.000
_cell.length_b   1.000
_cell.length_c   1.000
_cell.angle_alpha   90.00
_cell.angle_beta   90.00
_cell.angle_gamma   90.00
#
_symmetry.space_group_name_H-M   'P 1'
#
loop_
_entity.id
_entity.type
_entity.pdbx_description
1 polymer ?
#
loop_
_entity_poly.entity_id
_entity_poly.type
_entity_poly.pdbx_seq_one_letter_code
_entity_poly.pdbx_strand_id
1 'polypeptide(L)'
;QHDLWSSPHGVLMAARRNKATVTFDSKGGRSLAAVSFTEPGVLSAVAYIDDDGLVERVESRHPHPVSGDTAVTTLYSDYRDHGGVKFPMRIRQSHLGSMTLDLEVKEVQVNRAADIVAPDAVRNFAERVASQQVADGVWYLAGGSHHSVLIEMKDHLIVVESPLYDGRAMAMLQEAKRLV
;
A
#
# COMPACT_ATOMS: atom_id res chain seq x y z
N GLN A 1 0.11 -5.55 -2.14
CA GLN A 1 0.51 -5.39 -3.55
C GLN A 1 1.52 -4.24 -3.74
N HIS A 2 1.34 -3.10 -3.05
CA HIS A 2 2.24 -1.94 -3.14
C HIS A 2 3.72 -2.34 -2.99
N ASP A 3 4.11 -3.05 -1.92
CA ASP A 3 5.50 -3.39 -1.64
C ASP A 3 6.12 -4.32 -2.70
N LEU A 4 5.31 -5.20 -3.29
CA LEU A 4 5.77 -6.05 -4.39
C LEU A 4 6.14 -5.21 -5.63
N TRP A 5 5.25 -4.29 -6.03
CA TRP A 5 5.44 -3.46 -7.21
C TRP A 5 6.40 -2.28 -6.99
N SER A 6 6.70 -1.91 -5.74
CA SER A 6 7.74 -0.95 -5.41
C SER A 6 9.12 -1.60 -5.14
N SER A 7 9.22 -2.93 -5.09
CA SER A 7 10.50 -3.63 -5.00
C SER A 7 11.38 -3.40 -6.26
N PRO A 8 12.71 -3.56 -6.21
CA PRO A 8 13.59 -3.27 -7.35
C PRO A 8 13.18 -3.98 -8.64
N HIS A 9 12.87 -5.27 -8.56
CA HIS A 9 12.43 -6.04 -9.74
C HIS A 9 10.98 -5.72 -10.12
N GLY A 10 10.11 -5.57 -9.12
CA GLY A 10 8.70 -5.26 -9.33
C GLY A 10 8.51 -3.91 -10.03
N VAL A 11 9.24 -2.88 -9.60
CA VAL A 11 9.14 -1.54 -10.18
C VAL A 11 9.58 -1.51 -11.64
N LEU A 12 10.62 -2.26 -12.02
CA LEU A 12 11.06 -2.38 -13.41
C LEU A 12 10.05 -3.13 -14.28
N MET A 13 9.44 -4.18 -13.74
CA MET A 13 8.36 -4.91 -14.44
C MET A 13 7.12 -4.05 -14.62
N ALA A 14 6.72 -3.31 -13.58
CA ALA A 14 5.59 -2.39 -13.65
C ALA A 14 5.85 -1.24 -14.64
N ALA A 15 7.03 -0.64 -14.61
CA ALA A 15 7.44 0.41 -15.54
C ALA A 15 7.37 -0.06 -17.01
N ARG A 16 7.91 -1.26 -17.30
CA ARG A 16 7.87 -1.86 -18.64
C ARG A 16 6.43 -2.09 -19.12
N ARG A 17 5.56 -2.60 -18.25
CA ARG A 17 4.15 -2.89 -18.56
C ARG A 17 3.34 -1.63 -18.82
N ASN A 18 3.63 -0.55 -18.09
CA ASN A 18 2.80 0.66 -18.07
C ASN A 18 3.36 1.81 -18.93
N LYS A 19 4.23 1.52 -19.91
CA LYS A 19 4.79 2.52 -20.82
C LYS A 19 5.39 3.72 -20.07
N ALA A 20 6.27 3.44 -19.12
CA ALA A 20 6.90 4.45 -18.29
C ALA A 20 7.59 5.55 -19.10
N THR A 21 7.62 6.75 -18.54
CA THR A 21 8.46 7.85 -19.04
C THR A 21 9.80 7.84 -18.31
N VAL A 22 10.87 8.20 -19.03
CA VAL A 22 12.22 8.26 -18.48
C VAL A 22 12.73 9.68 -18.62
N THR A 23 13.20 10.23 -17.50
CA THR A 23 13.94 11.49 -17.45
C THR A 23 15.26 11.26 -16.73
N PHE A 24 16.20 12.20 -16.84
CA PHE A 24 17.46 12.10 -16.12
C PHE A 24 17.51 13.18 -15.04
N ASP A 25 17.76 12.75 -13.80
CA ASP A 25 17.96 13.61 -12.66
C ASP A 25 19.46 13.66 -12.31
N SER A 26 20.03 14.84 -12.31
CA SER A 26 21.44 15.04 -11.97
C SER A 26 21.54 15.66 -10.58
N LYS A 27 21.83 14.84 -9.58
CA LYS A 27 22.02 15.29 -8.20
C LYS A 27 23.39 14.89 -7.68
N GLY A 28 24.13 15.88 -7.18
CA GLY A 28 25.45 15.64 -6.57
C GLY A 28 26.52 15.10 -7.52
N GLY A 29 26.44 15.42 -8.83
CA GLY A 29 27.40 14.95 -9.83
C GLY A 29 27.18 13.54 -10.36
N ARG A 30 26.11 12.86 -9.91
CA ARG A 30 25.66 11.56 -10.43
C ARG A 30 24.40 11.78 -11.27
N SER A 31 24.29 11.05 -12.36
CA SER A 31 23.07 11.04 -13.19
C SER A 31 22.26 9.77 -12.84
N LEU A 32 21.00 9.97 -12.49
CA LEU A 32 20.07 8.88 -12.24
C LEU A 32 18.97 8.90 -13.31
N ALA A 33 18.64 7.74 -13.85
CA ALA A 33 17.45 7.61 -14.68
C ALA A 33 16.22 7.56 -13.77
N ALA A 34 15.35 8.59 -13.88
CA ALA A 34 14.07 8.64 -13.17
C ALA A 34 12.98 8.07 -14.08
N VAL A 35 12.48 6.90 -13.71
CA VAL A 35 11.47 6.12 -14.44
C VAL A 35 10.13 6.26 -13.76
N SER A 36 9.21 7.00 -14.38
CA SER A 36 7.88 7.31 -13.83
C SER A 36 6.80 6.48 -14.51
N PHE A 37 5.91 5.88 -13.72
CA PHE A 37 4.79 5.09 -14.22
C PHE A 37 3.62 5.05 -13.23
N THR A 38 2.47 4.59 -13.71
CA THR A 38 1.30 4.27 -12.89
C THR A 38 0.84 2.85 -13.18
N GLU A 39 0.79 2.00 -12.16
CA GLU A 39 0.10 0.71 -12.19
C GLU A 39 -1.33 0.93 -11.69
N PRO A 40 -2.35 0.84 -12.54
CA PRO A 40 -3.72 1.19 -12.20
C PRO A 40 -4.25 0.43 -10.98
N GLY A 41 -4.85 1.15 -10.03
CA GLY A 41 -5.41 0.59 -8.81
C GLY A 41 -4.38 0.08 -7.79
N VAL A 42 -3.08 0.26 -8.05
CA VAL A 42 -2.00 -0.21 -7.16
C VAL A 42 -1.11 0.93 -6.69
N LEU A 43 -0.38 1.58 -7.61
CA LEU A 43 0.51 2.70 -7.25
C LEU A 43 0.87 3.57 -8.45
N SER A 44 1.23 4.82 -8.16
CA SER A 44 2.07 5.64 -9.02
C SER A 44 3.44 5.77 -8.36
N ALA A 45 4.50 5.58 -9.15
CA ALA A 45 5.86 5.56 -8.61
C ALA A 45 6.88 6.19 -9.57
N VAL A 46 7.98 6.64 -8.97
CA VAL A 46 9.20 7.02 -9.68
C VAL A 46 10.34 6.15 -9.15
N ALA A 47 10.95 5.37 -10.02
CA ALA A 47 12.16 4.60 -9.71
C ALA A 47 13.39 5.35 -10.19
N TYR A 48 14.38 5.51 -9.33
CA TYR A 48 15.67 6.10 -9.64
C TYR A 48 16.70 5.00 -9.79
N ILE A 49 17.28 4.93 -10.97
CA ILE A 49 18.18 3.86 -11.40
C ILE A 49 19.55 4.46 -11.66
N ASP A 50 20.59 3.84 -11.11
CA ASP A 50 21.96 4.28 -11.27
C ASP A 50 22.60 3.83 -12.60
N ASP A 51 23.87 4.21 -12.83
CA ASP A 51 24.62 3.90 -14.04
C ASP A 51 24.95 2.39 -14.19
N ASP A 52 24.87 1.60 -13.10
CA ASP A 52 25.00 0.15 -13.10
C ASP A 52 23.67 -0.57 -13.40
N GLY A 53 22.59 0.19 -13.61
CA GLY A 53 21.24 -0.32 -13.84
C GLY A 53 20.52 -0.81 -12.58
N LEU A 54 20.97 -0.38 -11.40
CA LEU A 54 20.40 -0.79 -10.12
C LEU A 54 19.41 0.28 -9.60
N VAL A 55 18.30 -0.15 -9.05
CA VAL A 55 17.33 0.74 -8.43
C VAL A 55 17.86 1.20 -7.07
N GLU A 56 18.22 2.46 -6.94
CA GLU A 56 18.64 3.04 -5.66
C GLU A 56 17.47 3.48 -4.78
N ARG A 57 16.42 3.99 -5.42
CA ARG A 57 15.30 4.61 -4.70
C ARG A 57 14.00 4.44 -5.48
N VAL A 58 12.93 4.22 -4.75
CA VAL A 58 11.57 4.31 -5.28
C VAL A 58 10.77 5.29 -4.45
N GLU A 59 10.16 6.25 -5.11
CA GLU A 59 9.21 7.18 -4.53
C GLU A 59 7.82 6.84 -5.00
N SER A 60 6.89 6.71 -4.07
CA SER A 60 5.50 6.34 -4.35
C SER A 60 4.55 6.99 -3.35
N ARG A 61 3.27 6.72 -3.51
CA ARG A 61 2.24 7.13 -2.54
C ARG A 61 1.48 5.90 -2.07
N HIS A 62 1.09 5.92 -0.81
CA HIS A 62 0.32 4.86 -0.21
C HIS A 62 -0.84 5.44 0.63
N PRO A 63 -2.07 4.95 0.50
CA PRO A 63 -3.17 5.39 1.33
C PRO A 63 -2.91 5.04 2.79
N HIS A 64 -3.03 6.03 3.66
CA HIS A 64 -2.88 5.87 5.10
C HIS A 64 -4.20 6.27 5.78
N PRO A 65 -4.73 5.48 6.74
CA PRO A 65 -6.07 5.68 7.30
C PRO A 65 -6.26 7.00 8.06
N VAL A 66 -5.17 7.63 8.50
CA VAL A 66 -5.22 8.90 9.24
C VAL A 66 -4.71 10.07 8.40
N SER A 67 -3.63 9.86 7.65
CA SER A 67 -2.92 10.94 6.94
C SER A 67 -3.31 11.04 5.46
N GLY A 68 -4.24 10.19 4.99
CA GLY A 68 -4.64 10.13 3.59
C GLY A 68 -3.53 9.58 2.70
N ASP A 69 -3.37 10.12 1.50
CA ASP A 69 -2.41 9.66 0.52
C ASP A 69 -0.99 10.14 0.85
N THR A 70 -0.21 9.30 1.53
CA THR A 70 1.11 9.63 2.08
C THR A 70 2.26 9.30 1.12
N ALA A 71 3.28 10.16 1.12
CA ALA A 71 4.51 9.89 0.40
C ALA A 71 5.31 8.77 1.08
N VAL A 72 5.76 7.80 0.28
CA VAL A 72 6.62 6.69 0.69
C VAL A 72 7.90 6.75 -0.13
N THR A 73 9.04 6.70 0.55
CA THR A 73 10.35 6.59 -0.09
C THR A 73 11.03 5.31 0.39
N THR A 74 11.42 4.46 -0.56
CA THR A 74 12.18 3.24 -0.27
C THR A 74 13.57 3.34 -0.90
N LEU A 75 14.61 3.13 -0.10
CA LEU A 75 16.02 3.11 -0.51
C LEU A 75 16.52 1.68 -0.53
N TYR A 76 17.26 1.36 -1.57
CA TYR A 76 17.88 0.06 -1.80
C TYR A 76 19.38 0.23 -1.92
N SER A 77 20.16 -0.56 -1.17
CA SER A 77 21.62 -0.50 -1.18
C SER A 77 22.25 -1.87 -0.94
N ASP A 78 23.59 -1.93 -1.01
CA ASP A 78 24.39 -3.14 -0.75
C ASP A 78 23.99 -4.31 -1.66
N TYR A 79 23.85 -4.04 -2.95
CA TYR A 79 23.49 -5.05 -3.92
C TYR A 79 24.52 -6.18 -4.00
N ARG A 80 24.05 -7.42 -3.98
CA ARG A 80 24.86 -8.62 -4.19
C ARG A 80 24.27 -9.47 -5.31
N ASP A 81 25.15 -10.20 -5.98
CA ASP A 81 24.77 -11.17 -7.01
C ASP A 81 24.41 -12.51 -6.37
N HIS A 82 23.26 -13.04 -6.74
CA HIS A 82 22.72 -14.32 -6.30
C HIS A 82 22.44 -15.21 -7.52
N GLY A 83 23.52 -15.68 -8.18
CA GLY A 83 23.38 -16.53 -9.36
C GLY A 83 22.87 -15.78 -10.59
N GLY A 84 23.35 -14.56 -10.82
CA GLY A 84 22.96 -13.69 -11.93
C GLY A 84 21.80 -12.75 -11.62
N VAL A 85 21.22 -12.82 -10.42
CA VAL A 85 20.19 -11.88 -9.96
C VAL A 85 20.76 -10.95 -8.90
N LYS A 86 20.85 -9.67 -9.19
CA LYS A 86 21.28 -8.66 -8.22
C LYS A 86 20.14 -8.29 -7.29
N PHE A 87 20.34 -8.42 -5.97
CA PHE A 87 19.34 -8.09 -4.96
C PHE A 87 19.94 -7.20 -3.86
N PRO A 88 19.24 -6.17 -3.36
CA PRO A 88 19.73 -5.29 -2.30
C PRO A 88 19.75 -6.02 -0.96
N MET A 89 20.85 -5.92 -0.23
CA MET A 89 20.98 -6.48 1.11
C MET A 89 20.56 -5.51 2.21
N ARG A 90 20.33 -4.23 1.87
CA ARG A 90 19.76 -3.22 2.77
C ARG A 90 18.57 -2.56 2.12
N ILE A 91 17.43 -2.52 2.84
CA ILE A 91 16.18 -1.87 2.42
C ILE A 91 15.73 -0.93 3.54
N ARG A 92 15.57 0.35 3.23
CA ARG A 92 15.08 1.36 4.17
C ARG A 92 13.87 2.06 3.59
N GLN A 93 12.80 2.15 4.37
CA GLN A 93 11.58 2.83 3.96
C GLN A 93 11.20 3.93 4.94
N SER A 94 10.72 5.02 4.41
CA SER A 94 10.17 6.13 5.19
C SER A 94 8.81 6.53 4.67
N HIS A 95 7.92 6.89 5.60
CA HIS A 95 6.63 7.50 5.32
C HIS A 95 6.65 8.94 5.85
N LEU A 96 6.31 9.91 5.01
CA LEU A 96 6.35 11.34 5.37
C LEU A 96 7.70 11.77 5.99
N GLY A 97 8.81 11.18 5.53
CA GLY A 97 10.14 11.45 6.05
C GLY A 97 10.52 10.70 7.34
N SER A 98 9.58 10.05 8.01
CA SER A 98 9.85 9.22 9.19
C SER A 98 10.19 7.80 8.78
N MET A 99 11.29 7.24 9.29
CA MET A 99 11.70 5.86 9.00
C MET A 99 10.70 4.87 9.60
N THR A 100 10.15 4.00 8.76
CA THR A 100 9.18 2.97 9.14
C THR A 100 9.73 1.56 9.01
N LEU A 101 10.79 1.37 8.20
CA LEU A 101 11.43 0.08 8.00
C LEU A 101 12.94 0.27 7.79
N ASP A 102 13.74 -0.55 8.45
CA ASP A 102 15.17 -0.71 8.20
C ASP A 102 15.51 -2.20 8.23
N LEU A 103 15.63 -2.79 7.04
CA LEU A 103 15.83 -4.22 6.83
C LEU A 103 17.25 -4.51 6.39
N GLU A 104 17.89 -5.47 7.05
CA GLU A 104 19.09 -6.15 6.60
C GLU A 104 18.71 -7.55 6.10
N VAL A 105 18.90 -7.81 4.80
CA VAL A 105 18.60 -9.10 4.18
C VAL A 105 19.74 -10.08 4.51
N LYS A 106 19.42 -11.21 5.09
CA LYS A 106 20.42 -12.22 5.49
C LYS A 106 20.64 -13.27 4.41
N GLU A 107 19.58 -13.63 3.69
CA GLU A 107 19.62 -14.69 2.69
C GLU A 107 18.69 -14.37 1.53
N VAL A 108 19.12 -14.70 0.32
CA VAL A 108 18.31 -14.63 -0.91
C VAL A 108 18.38 -15.97 -1.62
N GLN A 109 17.24 -16.55 -1.91
CA GLN A 109 17.11 -17.80 -2.65
C GLN A 109 16.30 -17.54 -3.93
N VAL A 110 17.01 -17.50 -5.06
CA VAL A 110 16.43 -17.18 -6.36
C VAL A 110 15.60 -18.37 -6.86
N ASN A 111 14.40 -18.08 -7.37
CA ASN A 111 13.50 -19.07 -7.99
C ASN A 111 13.14 -20.28 -7.09
N ARG A 112 13.32 -20.16 -5.79
CA ARG A 112 12.84 -21.19 -4.87
C ARG A 112 11.31 -21.18 -4.86
N ALA A 113 10.71 -22.36 -4.92
CA ALA A 113 9.29 -22.49 -4.70
C ALA A 113 8.95 -21.98 -3.29
N ALA A 114 8.07 -20.97 -3.24
CA ALA A 114 7.58 -20.44 -1.98
C ALA A 114 6.20 -21.05 -1.70
N ASP A 115 6.13 -21.86 -0.65
CA ASP A 115 4.86 -22.38 -0.14
C ASP A 115 4.22 -21.34 0.80
N ILE A 116 3.72 -20.27 0.19
CA ILE A 116 3.02 -19.20 0.93
C ILE A 116 1.53 -19.45 0.80
N VAL A 117 0.95 -20.02 1.84
CA VAL A 117 -0.49 -20.23 1.94
C VAL A 117 -1.09 -19.17 2.87
N ALA A 118 -2.01 -18.35 2.36
CA ALA A 118 -2.75 -17.45 3.22
C ALA A 118 -3.58 -18.26 4.24
N PRO A 119 -3.51 -17.94 5.55
CA PRO A 119 -4.34 -18.60 6.55
C PRO A 119 -5.83 -18.52 6.21
N ASP A 120 -6.60 -19.54 6.59
CA ASP A 120 -8.04 -19.59 6.30
C ASP A 120 -8.79 -18.37 6.86
N ALA A 121 -8.40 -17.89 8.03
CA ALA A 121 -8.96 -16.68 8.63
C ALA A 121 -8.75 -15.42 7.76
N VAL A 122 -7.67 -15.37 6.98
CA VAL A 122 -7.40 -14.28 6.04
C VAL A 122 -8.14 -14.49 4.72
N ARG A 123 -8.15 -15.72 4.23
CA ARG A 123 -8.86 -16.07 2.97
C ARG A 123 -10.36 -15.88 3.05
N ASN A 124 -10.94 -16.22 4.21
CA ASN A 124 -12.39 -16.21 4.45
C ASN A 124 -12.81 -14.97 5.27
N PHE A 125 -11.91 -13.99 5.39
CA PHE A 125 -12.23 -12.76 6.11
C PHE A 125 -13.34 -12.01 5.40
N ALA A 126 -14.43 -11.74 6.13
CA ALA A 126 -15.51 -10.86 5.70
C ALA A 126 -15.75 -9.81 6.77
N GLU A 127 -15.75 -8.57 6.35
CA GLU A 127 -16.14 -7.47 7.23
C GLU A 127 -17.57 -7.66 7.71
N ARG A 128 -17.76 -7.51 9.01
CA ARG A 128 -19.07 -7.59 9.63
C ARG A 128 -19.30 -6.37 10.50
N VAL A 129 -20.49 -5.79 10.39
CA VAL A 129 -20.96 -4.71 11.23
C VAL A 129 -22.14 -5.23 12.02
N ALA A 130 -22.05 -5.19 13.34
CA ALA A 130 -23.19 -5.44 14.22
C ALA A 130 -23.88 -4.13 14.52
N SER A 131 -25.21 -4.11 14.45
CA SER A 131 -26.02 -2.92 14.73
C SER A 131 -26.83 -3.08 16.01
N GLN A 132 -26.95 -1.99 16.75
CA GLN A 132 -27.81 -1.89 17.92
C GLN A 132 -28.55 -0.57 17.87
N GLN A 133 -29.87 -0.60 17.91
CA GLN A 133 -30.66 0.64 18.08
C GLN A 133 -30.47 1.16 19.50
N VAL A 134 -30.05 2.41 19.62
CA VAL A 134 -29.78 3.07 20.91
C VAL A 134 -30.82 4.12 21.26
N ALA A 135 -31.52 4.64 20.26
CA ALA A 135 -32.67 5.52 20.39
C ALA A 135 -33.56 5.41 19.13
N ASP A 136 -34.71 5.98 19.12
CA ASP A 136 -35.58 6.04 17.93
C ASP A 136 -34.85 6.76 16.79
N GLY A 137 -34.71 6.07 15.63
CA GLY A 137 -33.96 6.56 14.49
C GLY A 137 -32.42 6.65 14.70
N VAL A 138 -31.85 6.03 15.75
CA VAL A 138 -30.40 6.09 16.02
C VAL A 138 -29.84 4.69 16.30
N TRP A 139 -28.83 4.31 15.51
CA TRP A 139 -28.14 3.03 15.66
C TRP A 139 -26.65 3.19 15.90
N TYR A 140 -26.13 2.38 16.82
CA TYR A 140 -24.72 2.14 16.99
C TYR A 140 -24.29 1.01 16.06
N LEU A 141 -23.29 1.27 15.23
CA LEU A 141 -22.72 0.30 14.25
C LEU A 141 -21.35 -0.14 14.72
N ALA A 142 -21.32 -1.31 15.38
CA ALA A 142 -20.10 -1.88 15.94
C ALA A 142 -19.29 -2.63 14.88
N GLY A 143 -17.97 -2.50 14.93
CA GLY A 143 -17.11 -3.30 14.08
C GLY A 143 -15.63 -3.15 14.44
N GLY A 144 -15.01 -4.23 14.88
CA GLY A 144 -13.60 -4.25 15.21
C GLY A 144 -13.20 -3.19 16.24
N SER A 145 -12.18 -2.40 15.92
CA SER A 145 -11.61 -1.37 16.81
C SER A 145 -12.30 0.00 16.72
N HIS A 146 -13.08 0.25 15.68
CA HIS A 146 -13.73 1.54 15.43
C HIS A 146 -15.22 1.32 15.16
N HIS A 147 -16.02 2.30 15.54
CA HIS A 147 -17.47 2.23 15.50
C HIS A 147 -18.03 3.45 14.78
N SER A 148 -19.29 3.34 14.33
CA SER A 148 -20.00 4.44 13.67
C SER A 148 -21.38 4.62 14.30
N VAL A 149 -21.99 5.76 14.06
CA VAL A 149 -23.39 6.02 14.42
C VAL A 149 -24.16 6.30 13.14
N LEU A 150 -25.31 5.64 13.00
CA LEU A 150 -26.30 5.93 11.96
C LEU A 150 -27.46 6.68 12.58
N ILE A 151 -27.86 7.76 11.95
CA ILE A 151 -29.02 8.58 12.33
C ILE A 151 -29.96 8.66 11.14
N GLU A 152 -31.18 8.20 11.32
CA GLU A 152 -32.26 8.32 10.35
C GLU A 152 -32.93 9.69 10.48
N MET A 153 -32.95 10.42 9.39
CA MET A 153 -33.68 11.67 9.26
C MET A 153 -34.93 11.45 8.39
N LYS A 154 -35.76 12.43 8.26
CA LYS A 154 -37.05 12.33 7.51
C LYS A 154 -36.82 11.89 6.03
N ASP A 155 -35.75 12.31 5.40
CA ASP A 155 -35.50 12.18 3.96
C ASP A 155 -34.07 11.77 3.62
N HIS A 156 -33.21 11.58 4.61
CA HIS A 156 -31.81 11.17 4.43
C HIS A 156 -31.24 10.45 5.67
N LEU A 157 -30.07 9.86 5.51
CA LEU A 157 -29.31 9.24 6.58
C LEU A 157 -28.05 10.04 6.86
N ILE A 158 -27.70 10.15 8.13
CA ILE A 158 -26.42 10.70 8.56
C ILE A 158 -25.59 9.55 9.14
N VAL A 159 -24.41 9.36 8.60
CA VAL A 159 -23.42 8.45 9.16
C VAL A 159 -22.30 9.26 9.80
N VAL A 160 -22.09 9.04 11.09
CA VAL A 160 -20.99 9.65 11.82
C VAL A 160 -19.84 8.65 11.86
N GLU A 161 -18.73 9.05 11.28
CA GLU A 161 -17.51 8.27 11.03
C GLU A 161 -17.67 7.11 10.02
N SER A 162 -16.71 7.04 9.12
CA SER A 162 -16.52 5.94 8.17
C SER A 162 -15.07 5.47 8.30
N PRO A 163 -14.77 4.66 9.33
CA PRO A 163 -13.40 4.42 9.76
C PRO A 163 -12.64 3.44 8.90
N LEU A 164 -11.31 3.60 8.90
CA LEU A 164 -10.24 2.71 8.50
C LEU A 164 -10.04 2.54 6.99
N TYR A 165 -10.92 1.86 6.27
CA TYR A 165 -10.69 1.49 4.86
C TYR A 165 -12.00 1.12 4.16
N ASP A 166 -11.95 1.07 2.83
CA ASP A 166 -13.11 0.92 1.96
C ASP A 166 -13.99 -0.29 2.30
N GLY A 167 -13.37 -1.46 2.56
CA GLY A 167 -14.12 -2.68 2.91
C GLY A 167 -14.98 -2.49 4.14
N ARG A 168 -14.45 -1.81 5.16
CA ARG A 168 -15.18 -1.47 6.39
C ARG A 168 -16.29 -0.47 6.13
N ALA A 169 -16.01 0.59 5.37
CA ALA A 169 -16.99 1.60 4.99
C ALA A 169 -18.15 0.98 4.20
N MET A 170 -17.85 0.10 3.25
CA MET A 170 -18.87 -0.60 2.45
C MET A 170 -19.74 -1.54 3.31
N ALA A 171 -19.15 -2.29 4.24
CA ALA A 171 -19.92 -3.14 5.17
C ALA A 171 -20.85 -2.32 6.06
N MET A 172 -20.40 -1.16 6.54
CA MET A 172 -21.19 -0.22 7.30
C MET A 172 -22.36 0.34 6.47
N LEU A 173 -22.12 0.76 5.22
CA LEU A 173 -23.16 1.25 4.32
C LEU A 173 -24.18 0.16 3.96
N GLN A 174 -23.75 -1.08 3.81
CA GLN A 174 -24.65 -2.21 3.60
C GLN A 174 -25.54 -2.46 4.81
N GLU A 175 -24.98 -2.40 6.01
CA GLU A 175 -25.75 -2.53 7.24
C GLU A 175 -26.73 -1.36 7.42
N ALA A 176 -26.30 -0.11 7.15
CA ALA A 176 -27.18 1.06 7.19
C ALA A 176 -28.40 0.88 6.26
N LYS A 177 -28.18 0.42 5.02
CA LYS A 177 -29.27 0.14 4.05
C LYS A 177 -30.18 -1.01 4.46
N ARG A 178 -29.73 -1.90 5.33
CA ARG A 178 -30.56 -3.00 5.85
C ARG A 178 -31.49 -2.54 6.97
N LEU A 179 -31.09 -1.51 7.70
CA LEU A 179 -31.81 -1.03 8.87
C LEU A 179 -32.95 -0.05 8.52
N VAL A 180 -32.83 0.62 7.38
CA VAL A 180 -33.74 1.70 6.95
C VAL A 180 -34.16 1.55 5.50
#